data_395b5831faa354405419f189124a8424
#
_entry.id   395b5831faa354405419f189124a8424
#
_cell.length_a   1.000
_cell.length_b   1.000
_cell.length_c   1.000
_cell.angle_alpha   90.00
_cell.angle_beta   90.00
_cell.angle_gamma   90.00
#
_symmetry.space_group_name_H-M   'P 1'
#
loop_
_entity.id
_entity.type
_entity.pdbx_description
1 polymer ?
#
loop_
_entity_poly.entity_id
_entity_poly.type
_entity_poly.pdbx_seq_one_letter_code
_entity_poly.pdbx_strand_id
1 'polypeptide(L)'
;GAGEVTFRVEVNYVEVDAIVTDARGNPVRDLTKDDFEVLEDGKPQPVSIFSLVDIPIERFERPLFSPAPIEPDVKTNAGGFDGRIFVIVLDDLHTHVLRSQLVKRAAREFVERYIGANDLAAVLHTSGRSDAGQEFTNNRRLLAGAIDKFMGRKTQSATLAKIEEYQLRRGTPMQSDPLSDPLDFERGYQARSTLDTLKSVSDFMPGVRGRRKAVIFFSEGLDYDIS
;
A
#
# COMPACT_ATOMS: atom_id res chain seq x y z
N GLY A 1 -1.05 38.49 -45.02
CA GLY A 1 -0.64 37.80 -43.81
C GLY A 1 -0.72 36.30 -44.01
N ALA A 2 0.44 35.64 -44.12
CA ALA A 2 0.48 34.19 -44.17
C ALA A 2 0.13 33.67 -42.76
N GLY A 3 -0.96 32.89 -42.61
CA GLY A 3 -1.32 32.25 -41.36
C GLY A 3 -0.26 31.22 -40.98
N GLU A 4 0.27 31.36 -39.79
CA GLU A 4 1.18 30.40 -39.17
C GLU A 4 0.43 29.07 -38.93
N VAL A 5 0.80 28.03 -39.64
CA VAL A 5 0.22 26.70 -39.48
C VAL A 5 0.88 26.03 -38.26
N THR A 6 0.22 26.06 -37.13
CA THR A 6 0.69 25.38 -35.91
C THR A 6 0.25 23.92 -35.95
N PHE A 7 1.18 22.99 -36.12
CA PHE A 7 0.95 21.57 -35.96
C PHE A 7 1.08 21.21 -34.47
N ARG A 8 0.00 20.75 -33.84
CA ARG A 8 0.04 20.08 -32.55
C ARG A 8 0.27 18.59 -32.80
N VAL A 9 1.43 18.09 -32.44
CA VAL A 9 1.71 16.65 -32.37
C VAL A 9 1.47 16.23 -30.95
N GLU A 10 0.44 15.43 -30.73
CA GLU A 10 0.21 14.78 -29.42
C GLU A 10 0.97 13.46 -29.43
N VAL A 11 2.01 13.35 -28.64
CA VAL A 11 2.80 12.12 -28.50
C VAL A 11 2.38 11.47 -27.19
N ASN A 12 1.72 10.32 -27.30
CA ASN A 12 1.39 9.48 -26.14
C ASN A 12 2.60 8.61 -25.82
N TYR A 13 3.21 8.84 -24.67
CA TYR A 13 4.23 7.95 -24.11
C TYR A 13 3.60 7.01 -23.08
N VAL A 14 3.97 5.74 -23.17
CA VAL A 14 3.71 4.77 -22.12
C VAL A 14 4.98 4.66 -21.28
N GLU A 15 4.87 4.98 -19.99
CA GLU A 15 5.96 4.82 -19.03
C GLU A 15 5.92 3.38 -18.47
N VAL A 16 7.06 2.68 -18.58
CA VAL A 16 7.23 1.32 -18.07
C VAL A 16 8.32 1.33 -17.02
N ASP A 17 7.95 1.02 -15.78
CA ASP A 17 8.89 0.85 -14.68
C ASP A 17 9.43 -0.58 -14.65
N ALA A 18 10.76 -0.74 -14.69
CA ALA A 18 11.43 -2.02 -14.56
C ALA A 18 12.39 -2.02 -13.37
N ILE A 19 12.35 -3.06 -12.56
CA ILE A 19 13.30 -3.31 -11.47
C ILE A 19 14.12 -4.53 -11.86
N VAL A 20 15.41 -4.31 -12.13
CA VAL A 20 16.33 -5.40 -12.48
C VAL A 20 17.26 -5.68 -11.32
N THR A 21 17.31 -6.94 -10.90
CA THR A 21 18.16 -7.40 -9.79
C THR A 21 19.03 -8.57 -10.23
N ASP A 22 20.20 -8.69 -9.60
CA ASP A 22 21.04 -9.87 -9.73
C ASP A 22 20.44 -11.10 -9.02
N ALA A 23 21.08 -12.26 -9.13
CA ALA A 23 20.65 -13.48 -8.48
C ALA A 23 20.66 -13.41 -6.93
N ARG A 24 21.25 -12.37 -6.35
CA ARG A 24 21.30 -12.11 -4.90
C ARG A 24 20.27 -11.07 -4.47
N GLY A 25 19.51 -10.51 -5.43
CA GLY A 25 18.50 -9.48 -5.18
C GLY A 25 19.05 -8.04 -5.12
N ASN A 26 20.32 -7.81 -5.51
CA ASN A 26 20.86 -6.45 -5.57
C ASN A 26 20.45 -5.77 -6.89
N PRO A 27 20.12 -4.47 -6.87
CA PRO A 27 19.82 -3.72 -8.09
C PRO A 27 21.00 -3.68 -9.04
N VAL A 28 20.76 -3.96 -10.33
CA VAL A 28 21.73 -3.79 -11.41
C VAL A 28 21.64 -2.36 -11.91
N ARG A 29 22.74 -1.61 -11.88
CA ARG A 29 22.73 -0.15 -12.13
C ARG A 29 23.41 0.29 -13.42
N ASP A 30 24.12 -0.59 -14.10
CA ASP A 30 24.92 -0.33 -15.29
C ASP A 30 24.22 -0.70 -16.60
N LEU A 31 22.89 -0.88 -16.54
CA LEU A 31 22.07 -1.18 -17.70
C LEU A 31 21.82 0.04 -18.55
N THR A 32 21.73 -0.17 -19.86
CA THR A 32 21.41 0.81 -20.89
C THR A 32 20.10 0.46 -21.59
N LYS A 33 19.59 1.35 -22.43
CA LYS A 33 18.37 1.06 -23.21
C LYS A 33 18.51 -0.17 -24.12
N ASP A 34 19.74 -0.48 -24.55
CA ASP A 34 20.01 -1.56 -25.48
C ASP A 34 20.00 -2.94 -24.79
N ASP A 35 19.94 -2.95 -23.44
CA ASP A 35 19.78 -4.15 -22.64
C ASP A 35 18.29 -4.54 -22.45
N PHE A 36 17.35 -3.73 -23.00
CA PHE A 36 15.91 -3.95 -22.86
C PHE A 36 15.23 -4.14 -24.19
N GLU A 37 14.35 -5.11 -24.26
CA GLU A 37 13.38 -5.30 -25.33
C GLU A 37 11.98 -5.11 -24.76
N VAL A 38 11.21 -4.14 -25.30
CA VAL A 38 9.82 -3.90 -24.90
C VAL A 38 8.92 -4.49 -25.98
N LEU A 39 8.01 -5.35 -25.57
CA LEU A 39 7.05 -6.00 -26.46
C LEU A 39 5.61 -5.59 -26.06
N GLU A 40 4.82 -5.19 -27.05
CA GLU A 40 3.37 -4.99 -26.91
C GLU A 40 2.67 -6.00 -27.84
N ASP A 41 1.87 -6.88 -27.26
CA ASP A 41 1.24 -7.99 -27.98
C ASP A 41 2.23 -8.82 -28.84
N GLY A 42 3.45 -9.02 -28.32
CA GLY A 42 4.53 -9.75 -28.97
C GLY A 42 5.24 -8.97 -30.10
N LYS A 43 4.96 -7.68 -30.29
CA LYS A 43 5.62 -6.81 -31.26
C LYS A 43 6.61 -5.88 -30.59
N PRO A 44 7.86 -5.80 -31.07
CA PRO A 44 8.86 -4.90 -30.52
C PRO A 44 8.42 -3.43 -30.60
N GLN A 45 8.57 -2.71 -29.50
CA GLN A 45 8.33 -1.28 -29.39
C GLN A 45 9.63 -0.52 -29.16
N PRO A 46 9.83 0.66 -29.79
CA PRO A 46 11.05 1.43 -29.60
C PRO A 46 11.08 2.09 -28.22
N VAL A 47 12.20 1.93 -27.50
CA VAL A 47 12.48 2.66 -26.27
C VAL A 47 12.94 4.06 -26.63
N SER A 48 12.08 5.05 -26.51
CA SER A 48 12.36 6.45 -26.87
C SER A 48 13.11 7.19 -25.78
N ILE A 49 12.78 6.92 -24.51
CA ILE A 49 13.39 7.53 -23.33
C ILE A 49 13.81 6.41 -22.39
N PHE A 50 15.03 6.47 -21.89
CA PHE A 50 15.55 5.54 -20.90
C PHE A 50 16.25 6.34 -19.79
N SER A 51 15.93 6.07 -18.54
CA SER A 51 16.58 6.71 -17.41
C SER A 51 16.70 5.76 -16.23
N LEU A 52 17.86 5.74 -15.59
CA LEU A 52 18.02 5.13 -14.29
C LEU A 52 17.43 6.05 -13.23
N VAL A 53 16.50 5.53 -12.44
CA VAL A 53 15.96 6.24 -11.28
C VAL A 53 16.54 5.61 -10.02
N ASP A 54 17.45 6.33 -9.39
CA ASP A 54 18.03 5.98 -8.08
C ASP A 54 17.63 7.06 -7.08
N ILE A 55 16.61 6.79 -6.27
CA ILE A 55 16.16 7.71 -5.24
C ILE A 55 16.80 7.28 -3.91
N PRO A 56 17.82 8.00 -3.43
CA PRO A 56 18.49 7.66 -2.18
C PRO A 56 17.54 7.81 -1.01
N ILE A 57 17.68 6.92 -0.01
CA ILE A 57 17.01 7.08 1.28
C ILE A 57 17.82 8.08 2.08
N GLU A 58 17.44 9.35 2.02
CA GLU A 58 18.05 10.38 2.85
C GLU A 58 17.65 10.15 4.31
N ARG A 59 18.64 9.88 5.14
CA ARG A 59 18.45 9.74 6.59
C ARG A 59 18.61 11.09 7.24
N PHE A 60 17.72 11.41 8.17
CA PHE A 60 17.93 12.56 9.05
C PHE A 60 19.10 12.27 10.00
N GLU A 61 20.25 12.85 9.76
CA GLU A 61 21.30 12.95 10.76
C GLU A 61 20.92 14.03 11.75
N ARG A 62 20.41 13.65 12.92
CA ARG A 62 20.15 14.59 14.00
C ARG A 62 21.41 14.82 14.81
N PRO A 63 21.90 16.06 14.96
CA PRO A 63 22.82 16.40 16.01
C PRO A 63 22.20 16.07 17.38
N LEU A 64 22.94 15.42 18.26
CA LEU A 64 22.46 14.93 19.57
C LEU A 64 21.85 16.02 20.48
N PHE A 65 22.09 17.30 20.18
CA PHE A 65 21.68 18.46 21.00
C PHE A 65 20.82 19.47 20.26
N SER A 66 20.27 19.14 19.10
CA SER A 66 19.35 20.05 18.40
C SER A 66 17.93 19.91 18.93
N PRO A 67 17.23 21.01 19.30
CA PRO A 67 15.82 20.94 19.59
C PRO A 67 15.08 20.41 18.35
N ALA A 68 14.13 19.49 18.57
CA ALA A 68 13.38 18.93 17.46
C ALA A 68 12.64 20.07 16.72
N PRO A 69 12.90 20.31 15.43
CA PRO A 69 12.10 21.26 14.66
C PRO A 69 10.63 20.83 14.72
N ILE A 70 9.74 21.80 14.80
CA ILE A 70 8.31 21.56 14.65
C ILE A 70 8.11 21.20 13.18
N GLU A 71 8.03 19.91 12.89
CA GLU A 71 7.74 19.44 11.54
C GLU A 71 6.24 19.59 11.29
N PRO A 72 5.83 20.08 10.11
CA PRO A 72 4.41 20.12 9.77
C PRO A 72 3.86 18.70 9.77
N ASP A 73 2.66 18.50 10.32
CA ASP A 73 2.00 17.20 10.41
C ASP A 73 1.53 16.68 9.04
N VAL A 74 1.33 17.60 8.08
CA VAL A 74 0.92 17.28 6.69
C VAL A 74 1.77 18.07 5.71
N LYS A 75 2.23 17.40 4.63
CA LYS A 75 2.89 18.04 3.48
C LYS A 75 2.08 17.82 2.21
N THR A 76 1.96 18.89 1.40
CA THR A 76 1.33 18.80 0.09
C THR A 76 2.30 18.29 -0.97
N ASN A 77 1.75 17.68 -2.03
CA ASN A 77 2.52 17.20 -3.19
C ASN A 77 2.76 18.31 -4.24
N ALA A 78 2.52 19.59 -3.90
CA ALA A 78 2.53 20.70 -4.86
C ALA A 78 3.91 21.21 -5.27
N GLY A 79 5.01 20.74 -4.68
CA GLY A 79 6.39 21.10 -5.02
C GLY A 79 7.09 19.96 -5.76
N GLY A 80 8.00 20.29 -6.69
CA GLY A 80 8.86 19.33 -7.38
C GLY A 80 9.86 18.69 -6.40
N PHE A 81 9.41 17.71 -5.65
CA PHE A 81 10.24 16.96 -4.71
C PHE A 81 10.64 15.61 -5.31
N ASP A 82 11.89 15.24 -5.17
CA ASP A 82 12.46 13.98 -5.67
C ASP A 82 12.12 12.74 -4.82
N GLY A 83 11.20 12.86 -3.85
CA GLY A 83 10.82 11.77 -2.93
C GLY A 83 9.77 10.83 -3.51
N ARG A 84 9.56 9.71 -2.82
CA ARG A 84 8.55 8.68 -3.12
C ARG A 84 7.28 8.94 -2.31
N ILE A 85 6.18 8.31 -2.74
CA ILE A 85 4.93 8.30 -2.01
C ILE A 85 4.58 6.87 -1.63
N PHE A 86 4.29 6.68 -0.36
CA PHE A 86 3.87 5.39 0.19
C PHE A 86 2.47 5.49 0.79
N VAL A 87 1.62 4.53 0.49
CA VAL A 87 0.38 4.32 1.24
C VAL A 87 0.50 2.99 1.98
N ILE A 88 0.54 3.08 3.29
CA ILE A 88 0.59 1.93 4.19
C ILE A 88 -0.85 1.58 4.55
N VAL A 89 -1.34 0.46 4.06
CA VAL A 89 -2.68 -0.05 4.35
C VAL A 89 -2.57 -1.17 5.36
N LEU A 90 -3.20 -0.99 6.51
CA LEU A 90 -3.24 -1.94 7.61
C LEU A 90 -4.62 -2.61 7.63
N ASP A 91 -4.66 -3.91 7.35
CA ASP A 91 -5.91 -4.67 7.30
C ASP A 91 -6.33 -5.12 8.70
N ASP A 92 -7.02 -4.25 9.39
CA ASP A 92 -7.53 -4.53 10.73
C ASP A 92 -8.80 -5.43 10.71
N LEU A 93 -9.46 -5.56 9.57
CA LEU A 93 -10.63 -6.41 9.41
C LEU A 93 -10.27 -7.89 9.24
N HIS A 94 -9.13 -8.21 8.59
CA HIS A 94 -8.72 -9.60 8.31
C HIS A 94 -7.47 -10.02 9.09
N THR A 95 -7.01 -9.22 10.04
CA THR A 95 -5.91 -9.59 10.92
C THR A 95 -6.44 -10.04 12.28
N HIS A 96 -5.97 -11.20 12.75
CA HIS A 96 -6.32 -11.70 14.09
C HIS A 96 -5.71 -10.82 15.18
N VAL A 97 -6.46 -10.59 16.27
CA VAL A 97 -6.04 -9.69 17.36
C VAL A 97 -4.66 -10.03 17.93
N LEU A 98 -4.34 -11.32 18.08
CA LEU A 98 -3.05 -11.78 18.61
C LEU A 98 -1.87 -11.47 17.69
N ARG A 99 -2.10 -11.19 16.40
CA ARG A 99 -1.06 -10.81 15.43
C ARG A 99 -0.88 -9.31 15.30
N SER A 100 -1.69 -8.50 16.00
CA SER A 100 -1.60 -7.04 15.94
C SER A 100 -0.20 -6.53 16.25
N GLN A 101 0.50 -7.13 17.20
CA GLN A 101 1.86 -6.72 17.56
C GLN A 101 2.88 -7.04 16.46
N LEU A 102 2.69 -8.12 15.73
CA LEU A 102 3.55 -8.48 14.60
C LEU A 102 3.39 -7.46 13.47
N VAL A 103 2.15 -7.11 13.12
CA VAL A 103 1.83 -6.11 12.09
C VAL A 103 2.41 -4.74 12.48
N LYS A 104 2.19 -4.29 13.73
CA LYS A 104 2.76 -3.03 14.22
C LYS A 104 4.28 -3.00 14.09
N ARG A 105 4.95 -4.08 14.48
CA ARG A 105 6.41 -4.18 14.39
C ARG A 105 6.89 -4.10 12.94
N ALA A 106 6.28 -4.88 12.05
CA ALA A 106 6.65 -4.90 10.63
C ALA A 106 6.41 -3.53 9.95
N ALA A 107 5.26 -2.90 10.22
CA ALA A 107 4.93 -1.58 9.68
C ALA A 107 5.86 -0.49 10.23
N ARG A 108 6.20 -0.50 11.52
CA ARG A 108 7.18 0.43 12.10
C ARG A 108 8.57 0.23 11.51
N GLU A 109 9.02 -1.02 11.40
CA GLU A 109 10.32 -1.33 10.78
C GLU A 109 10.38 -0.83 9.34
N PHE A 110 9.29 -0.96 8.59
CA PHE A 110 9.20 -0.39 7.25
C PHE A 110 9.37 1.13 7.27
N VAL A 111 8.65 1.85 8.14
CA VAL A 111 8.75 3.31 8.28
C VAL A 111 10.17 3.74 8.66
N GLU A 112 10.79 3.03 9.58
CA GLU A 112 12.14 3.38 10.07
C GLU A 112 13.22 3.14 9.02
N ARG A 113 13.10 2.05 8.25
CA ARG A 113 14.15 1.64 7.29
C ARG A 113 14.00 2.29 5.93
N TYR A 114 12.77 2.48 5.44
CA TYR A 114 12.52 2.76 4.03
C TYR A 114 11.91 4.15 3.76
N ILE A 115 11.35 4.82 4.77
CA ILE A 115 10.85 6.18 4.58
C ILE A 115 11.99 7.18 4.80
N GLY A 116 12.40 7.87 3.74
CA GLY A 116 13.41 8.92 3.76
C GLY A 116 12.84 10.30 4.11
N ALA A 117 13.73 11.29 4.19
CA ALA A 117 13.36 12.68 4.51
C ALA A 117 12.44 13.31 3.47
N ASN A 118 12.64 12.98 2.20
CA ASN A 118 11.89 13.52 1.06
C ASN A 118 10.67 12.68 0.70
N ASP A 119 10.52 11.49 1.30
CA ASP A 119 9.36 10.62 1.07
C ASP A 119 8.14 11.12 1.86
N LEU A 120 6.96 10.84 1.34
CA LEU A 120 5.71 11.02 2.03
C LEU A 120 5.04 9.67 2.23
N ALA A 121 4.48 9.44 3.40
CA ALA A 121 3.71 8.25 3.68
C ALA A 121 2.37 8.61 4.34
N ALA A 122 1.34 7.85 4.00
CA ALA A 122 0.05 7.86 4.68
C ALA A 122 -0.21 6.48 5.29
N VAL A 123 -1.00 6.44 6.37
CA VAL A 123 -1.43 5.19 7.02
C VAL A 123 -2.96 5.13 6.98
N LEU A 124 -3.48 4.04 6.42
CA LEU A 124 -4.91 3.76 6.34
C LEU A 124 -5.23 2.43 7.03
N HIS A 125 -6.43 2.33 7.58
CA HIS A 125 -7.00 1.10 8.13
C HIS A 125 -8.18 0.66 7.26
N THR A 126 -8.29 -0.62 6.95
CA THR A 126 -9.36 -1.16 6.07
C THR A 126 -10.75 -0.99 6.64
N SER A 127 -10.87 -0.81 7.96
CA SER A 127 -12.14 -0.47 8.62
C SER A 127 -12.62 0.97 8.40
N GLY A 128 -11.83 1.81 7.73
CA GLY A 128 -12.19 3.22 7.48
C GLY A 128 -12.17 4.10 8.73
N ARG A 129 -11.49 3.70 9.79
CA ARG A 129 -11.39 4.50 11.02
C ARG A 129 -10.60 5.78 10.78
N SER A 130 -11.30 6.91 10.77
CA SER A 130 -10.71 8.24 10.59
C SER A 130 -9.79 8.67 11.75
N ASP A 131 -10.05 8.17 12.97
CA ASP A 131 -9.27 8.46 14.17
C ASP A 131 -7.94 7.71 14.24
N ALA A 132 -7.78 6.67 13.44
CA ALA A 132 -6.60 5.81 13.43
C ALA A 132 -5.67 6.09 12.25
N GLY A 133 -6.14 6.69 11.16
CA GLY A 133 -5.34 7.01 9.99
C GLY A 133 -4.36 8.17 10.20
N GLN A 134 -3.44 8.30 9.24
CA GLN A 134 -2.52 9.43 9.12
C GLN A 134 -2.45 9.86 7.66
N GLU A 135 -2.70 11.12 7.39
CA GLU A 135 -2.49 11.73 6.07
C GLU A 135 -1.01 11.81 5.71
N PHE A 136 -0.73 12.14 4.45
CA PHE A 136 0.63 12.17 3.93
C PHE A 136 1.56 13.08 4.74
N THR A 137 2.59 12.46 5.31
CA THR A 137 3.62 13.13 6.10
C THR A 137 4.96 12.40 5.97
N ASN A 138 6.06 13.08 6.19
CA ASN A 138 7.37 12.46 6.41
C ASN A 138 7.70 12.34 7.90
N ASN A 139 6.81 12.78 8.78
CA ASN A 139 7.00 12.70 10.22
C ASN A 139 6.77 11.27 10.71
N ARG A 140 7.89 10.55 10.94
CA ARG A 140 7.87 9.15 11.37
C ARG A 140 7.14 8.92 12.69
N ARG A 141 7.08 9.94 13.59
CA ARG A 141 6.35 9.81 14.87
C ARG A 141 4.84 9.77 14.64
N LEU A 142 4.32 10.59 13.72
CA LEU A 142 2.90 10.57 13.38
C LEU A 142 2.53 9.26 12.70
N LEU A 143 3.36 8.77 11.76
CA LEU A 143 3.17 7.46 11.13
C LEU A 143 3.19 6.33 12.17
N ALA A 144 4.17 6.33 13.09
CA ALA A 144 4.24 5.34 14.16
C ALA A 144 3.02 5.42 15.08
N GLY A 145 2.56 6.64 15.42
CA GLY A 145 1.35 6.86 16.21
C GLY A 145 0.09 6.29 15.57
N ALA A 146 -0.05 6.40 14.24
CA ALA A 146 -1.16 5.79 13.51
C ALA A 146 -1.04 4.25 13.47
N ILE A 147 0.18 3.72 13.27
CA ILE A 147 0.44 2.28 13.31
C ILE A 147 0.12 1.71 14.70
N ASP A 148 0.39 2.46 15.77
CA ASP A 148 0.11 2.01 17.14
C ASP A 148 -1.37 1.85 17.47
N LYS A 149 -2.22 2.57 16.76
CA LYS A 149 -3.68 2.44 16.90
C LYS A 149 -4.22 1.17 16.21
N PHE A 150 -3.37 0.47 15.45
CA PHE A 150 -3.77 -0.77 14.79
C PHE A 150 -4.18 -1.83 15.81
N MET A 151 -5.32 -2.46 15.57
CA MET A 151 -5.79 -3.63 16.31
C MET A 151 -6.58 -4.51 15.35
N GLY A 152 -6.12 -5.73 15.15
CA GLY A 152 -6.80 -6.72 14.33
C GLY A 152 -8.14 -7.12 14.97
N ARG A 153 -9.15 -7.25 14.10
CA ARG A 153 -10.54 -7.54 14.46
C ARG A 153 -11.13 -8.65 13.60
N LYS A 154 -10.26 -9.51 13.05
CA LYS A 154 -10.69 -10.63 12.20
C LYS A 154 -11.76 -11.44 12.94
N THR A 155 -12.92 -11.57 12.31
CA THR A 155 -13.98 -12.48 12.77
C THR A 155 -13.52 -13.93 12.67
N GLN A 156 -14.03 -14.77 13.54
CA GLN A 156 -13.68 -16.19 13.55
C GLN A 156 -14.05 -16.85 12.21
N SER A 157 -13.19 -17.76 11.72
CA SER A 157 -13.46 -18.52 10.50
C SER A 157 -14.75 -19.31 10.60
N ALA A 158 -15.57 -19.32 9.56
CA ALA A 158 -16.81 -20.10 9.48
C ALA A 158 -16.59 -21.58 9.85
N THR A 159 -15.48 -22.14 9.38
CA THR A 159 -15.13 -23.54 9.62
C THR A 159 -14.85 -23.78 11.11
N LEU A 160 -14.10 -22.89 11.77
CA LEU A 160 -13.81 -23.00 13.19
C LEU A 160 -15.06 -22.79 14.03
N ALA A 161 -15.90 -21.82 13.70
CA ALA A 161 -17.18 -21.59 14.36
C ALA A 161 -18.09 -22.82 14.27
N LYS A 162 -18.19 -23.46 13.10
CA LYS A 162 -18.96 -24.71 12.91
C LYS A 162 -18.38 -25.90 13.68
N ILE A 163 -17.06 -26.02 13.74
CA ILE A 163 -16.40 -27.08 14.52
C ILE A 163 -16.68 -26.88 16.03
N GLU A 164 -16.56 -25.65 16.52
CA GLU A 164 -16.84 -25.33 17.93
C GLU A 164 -18.31 -25.57 18.29
N GLU A 165 -19.21 -25.12 17.41
CA GLU A 165 -20.66 -25.40 17.55
C GLU A 165 -20.95 -26.91 17.59
N TYR A 166 -20.34 -27.68 16.67
CA TYR A 166 -20.47 -29.14 16.65
C TYR A 166 -19.94 -29.78 17.94
N GLN A 167 -18.82 -29.27 18.47
CA GLN A 167 -18.24 -29.78 19.71
C GLN A 167 -19.12 -29.46 20.93
N LEU A 168 -19.71 -28.26 20.99
CA LEU A 168 -20.62 -27.83 22.06
C LEU A 168 -21.97 -28.58 22.03
N ARG A 169 -22.43 -28.95 20.83
CA ARG A 169 -23.72 -29.60 20.61
C ARG A 169 -23.66 -31.14 20.59
N ARG A 170 -22.60 -31.76 21.06
CA ARG A 170 -22.50 -33.21 21.12
C ARG A 170 -23.73 -33.81 21.84
N GLY A 171 -24.75 -34.23 21.03
CA GLY A 171 -25.95 -34.90 21.54
C GLY A 171 -27.30 -34.24 21.21
N THR A 172 -27.37 -33.06 20.60
CA THR A 172 -28.64 -32.46 20.17
C THR A 172 -28.78 -32.47 18.65
N PRO A 173 -29.92 -32.89 18.07
CA PRO A 173 -30.15 -32.86 16.63
C PRO A 173 -30.12 -31.42 16.11
N MET A 174 -29.43 -31.20 15.03
CA MET A 174 -29.28 -29.92 14.36
C MET A 174 -30.64 -29.51 13.75
N GLN A 175 -31.23 -28.43 14.27
CA GLN A 175 -32.40 -27.75 13.69
C GLN A 175 -32.04 -26.39 13.08
N SER A 176 -30.77 -26.13 12.80
CA SER A 176 -30.34 -24.94 12.10
C SER A 176 -30.21 -25.23 10.60
N ASP A 177 -30.85 -24.38 9.78
CA ASP A 177 -30.70 -24.36 8.34
C ASP A 177 -29.20 -24.27 8.01
N PRO A 178 -28.64 -25.25 7.24
CA PRO A 178 -27.22 -25.22 6.93
C PRO A 178 -26.78 -24.03 6.05
N LEU A 179 -27.73 -23.19 5.62
CA LEU A 179 -27.53 -22.13 4.64
C LEU A 179 -27.36 -20.72 5.23
N SER A 180 -27.50 -20.48 6.53
CA SER A 180 -27.31 -19.14 7.07
C SER A 180 -26.35 -19.13 8.28
N ASP A 181 -25.08 -18.91 7.99
CA ASP A 181 -24.12 -18.50 9.01
C ASP A 181 -24.32 -16.99 9.29
N PRO A 182 -24.74 -16.58 10.52
CA PRO A 182 -24.92 -15.16 10.84
C PRO A 182 -23.67 -14.31 10.62
N LEU A 183 -22.48 -14.91 10.67
CA LEU A 183 -21.20 -14.24 10.45
C LEU A 183 -20.81 -14.15 8.98
N ASP A 184 -21.52 -14.82 8.08
CA ASP A 184 -21.19 -14.80 6.64
C ASP A 184 -21.44 -13.42 6.03
N PHE A 185 -22.52 -12.77 6.40
CA PHE A 185 -22.79 -11.39 6.02
C PHE A 185 -21.69 -10.43 6.50
N GLU A 186 -21.26 -10.60 7.76
CA GLU A 186 -20.19 -9.78 8.35
C GLU A 186 -18.85 -9.99 7.60
N ARG A 187 -18.49 -11.24 7.31
CA ARG A 187 -17.29 -11.54 6.52
C ARG A 187 -17.34 -10.94 5.11
N GLY A 188 -18.50 -11.06 4.44
CA GLY A 188 -18.71 -10.47 3.13
C GLY A 188 -18.60 -8.94 3.17
N TYR A 189 -19.15 -8.30 4.19
CA TYR A 189 -19.02 -6.86 4.39
C TYR A 189 -17.56 -6.45 4.62
N GLN A 190 -16.83 -7.15 5.48
CA GLN A 190 -15.42 -6.88 5.77
C GLN A 190 -14.55 -7.05 4.53
N ALA A 191 -14.76 -8.10 3.73
CA ALA A 191 -14.04 -8.33 2.48
C ALA A 191 -14.27 -7.19 1.49
N ARG A 192 -15.52 -6.76 1.31
CA ARG A 192 -15.86 -5.62 0.45
C ARG A 192 -15.23 -4.32 0.94
N SER A 193 -15.28 -4.04 2.23
CA SER A 193 -14.66 -2.84 2.82
C SER A 193 -13.16 -2.78 2.55
N THR A 194 -12.46 -3.91 2.65
CA THR A 194 -11.03 -3.98 2.32
C THR A 194 -10.78 -3.74 0.83
N LEU A 195 -11.58 -4.37 -0.05
CA LEU A 195 -11.46 -4.17 -1.50
C LEU A 195 -11.78 -2.73 -1.90
N ASP A 196 -12.81 -2.12 -1.31
CA ASP A 196 -13.16 -0.72 -1.56
C ASP A 196 -12.05 0.23 -1.10
N THR A 197 -11.41 -0.06 0.01
CA THR A 197 -10.24 0.70 0.49
C THR A 197 -9.08 0.60 -0.51
N LEU A 198 -8.72 -0.62 -0.95
CA LEU A 198 -7.66 -0.83 -1.93
C LEU A 198 -7.98 -0.20 -3.28
N LYS A 199 -9.26 -0.29 -3.72
CA LYS A 199 -9.73 0.37 -4.92
C LYS A 199 -9.59 1.89 -4.81
N SER A 200 -10.02 2.49 -3.71
CA SER A 200 -9.91 3.94 -3.47
C SER A 200 -8.45 4.40 -3.49
N VAL A 201 -7.55 3.63 -2.91
CA VAL A 201 -6.09 3.89 -2.97
C VAL A 201 -5.60 3.80 -4.41
N SER A 202 -6.01 2.78 -5.15
CA SER A 202 -5.64 2.61 -6.57
C SER A 202 -6.15 3.75 -7.44
N ASP A 203 -7.38 4.20 -7.24
CA ASP A 203 -7.99 5.32 -7.98
C ASP A 203 -7.32 6.67 -7.63
N PHE A 204 -6.82 6.83 -6.42
CA PHE A 204 -6.09 8.03 -5.98
C PHE A 204 -4.70 8.15 -6.60
N MET A 205 -3.99 7.03 -6.76
CA MET A 205 -2.58 7.00 -7.17
C MET A 205 -2.28 7.71 -8.50
N PRO A 206 -3.07 7.59 -9.58
CA PRO A 206 -2.81 8.27 -10.84
C PRO A 206 -2.85 9.81 -10.73
N GLY A 207 -3.63 10.36 -9.78
CA GLY A 207 -3.69 11.80 -9.53
C GLY A 207 -2.39 12.40 -9.00
N VAL A 208 -1.52 11.58 -8.43
CA VAL A 208 -0.22 12.01 -7.90
C VAL A 208 0.82 11.94 -9.03
N ARG A 209 1.23 13.09 -9.56
CA ARG A 209 2.20 13.18 -10.66
C ARG A 209 3.62 13.41 -10.15
N GLY A 210 4.62 12.99 -10.95
CA GLY A 210 6.02 13.33 -10.74
C GLY A 210 6.71 12.63 -9.59
N ARG A 211 6.09 11.59 -8.98
CA ARG A 211 6.69 10.80 -7.90
C ARG A 211 6.43 9.31 -8.07
N ARG A 212 7.41 8.50 -7.69
CA ARG A 212 7.22 7.06 -7.58
C ARG A 212 6.28 6.75 -6.41
N LYS A 213 5.40 5.80 -6.61
CA LYS A 213 4.33 5.46 -5.69
C LYS A 213 4.39 3.98 -5.35
N ALA A 214 4.13 3.65 -4.09
CA ALA A 214 4.01 2.27 -3.66
C ALA A 214 2.89 2.14 -2.62
N VAL A 215 2.17 1.03 -2.68
CA VAL A 215 1.22 0.61 -1.67
C VAL A 215 1.83 -0.55 -0.91
N ILE A 216 1.88 -0.42 0.42
CA ILE A 216 2.35 -1.48 1.32
C ILE A 216 1.14 -1.99 2.08
N PHE A 217 0.73 -3.20 1.78
CA PHE A 217 -0.46 -3.81 2.36
C PHE A 217 -0.08 -4.88 3.39
N PHE A 218 -0.49 -4.70 4.63
CA PHE A 218 -0.30 -5.65 5.71
C PHE A 218 -1.64 -6.35 5.99
N SER A 219 -1.75 -7.62 5.61
CA SER A 219 -2.96 -8.44 5.76
C SER A 219 -2.59 -9.91 6.00
N GLU A 220 -3.51 -10.66 6.60
CA GLU A 220 -3.48 -12.12 6.64
C GLU A 220 -4.22 -12.76 5.45
N GLY A 221 -4.73 -11.95 4.55
CA GLY A 221 -5.54 -12.36 3.42
C GLY A 221 -7.04 -12.37 3.71
N LEU A 222 -7.82 -12.32 2.63
CA LEU A 222 -9.28 -12.38 2.70
C LEU A 222 -9.72 -13.83 2.91
N ASP A 223 -10.58 -14.06 3.88
CA ASP A 223 -11.13 -15.38 4.24
C ASP A 223 -12.62 -15.44 3.82
N TYR A 224 -12.89 -15.04 2.56
CA TYR A 224 -14.23 -15.00 2.00
C TYR A 224 -14.19 -15.29 0.50
N ASP A 225 -15.08 -16.19 0.05
CA ASP A 225 -15.29 -16.45 -1.36
C ASP A 225 -16.10 -15.31 -1.99
N ILE A 226 -15.51 -14.61 -2.95
CA ILE A 226 -16.10 -13.43 -3.60
C ILE A 226 -16.81 -13.83 -4.92
N SER A 227 -16.69 -15.11 -5.33
CA SER A 227 -17.27 -15.64 -6.57
C SER A 227 -18.77 -15.86 -6.51
#